data_eacb6187a763865c82ca4305558372e2
#
_entry.id   eacb6187a763865c82ca4305558372e2
#
_cell.length_a   1.000
_cell.length_b   1.000
_cell.length_c   1.000
_cell.angle_alpha   90.00
_cell.angle_beta   90.00
_cell.angle_gamma   90.00
#
_symmetry.space_group_name_H-M   'P 1'
#
loop_
_entity.id
_entity.type
_entity.pdbx_description
1 polymer ?
#
loop_
_entity_poly.entity_id
_entity_poly.type
_entity_poly.pdbx_seq_one_letter_code
_entity_poly.pdbx_strand_id
1 'polypeptide(L)'
;MNKVERIAQSVLFESQLPTPLELGDADFYTLHSDCFKQPCVCVLGVFDGLHEGHQGLLAIAKKDAEARKVPLVAVTFLPDPVEVLFDGSPQRLLSGKDRLRALAAWGVDGILVHHFTREFAALSGTQYV
;
A
#
# COMPACT_ATOMS: atom_id res chain seq x y z
N MET A 1 -15.64 -19.50 0.58
CA MET A 1 -14.83 -18.29 0.32
C MET A 1 -14.11 -17.88 1.60
N ASN A 2 -12.78 -17.71 1.55
CA ASN A 2 -12.01 -17.29 2.70
C ASN A 2 -12.06 -15.77 2.87
N LYS A 3 -11.44 -15.25 3.93
CA LYS A 3 -11.45 -13.82 4.26
C LYS A 3 -10.76 -12.98 3.19
N VAL A 4 -9.65 -13.49 2.64
CA VAL A 4 -8.89 -12.79 1.60
C VAL A 4 -9.71 -12.66 0.32
N GLU A 5 -10.37 -13.74 -0.11
CA GLU A 5 -11.23 -13.74 -1.29
C GLU A 5 -12.40 -12.76 -1.14
N ARG A 6 -12.99 -12.66 0.05
CA ARG A 6 -14.05 -11.71 0.32
C ARG A 6 -13.57 -10.27 0.24
N ILE A 7 -12.37 -9.98 0.74
CA ILE A 7 -11.76 -8.66 0.62
C ILE A 7 -11.53 -8.34 -0.86
N ALA A 8 -10.96 -9.27 -1.62
CA ALA A 8 -10.69 -9.08 -3.04
C ALA A 8 -11.97 -8.82 -3.84
N GLN A 9 -13.04 -9.56 -3.57
CA GLN A 9 -14.33 -9.36 -4.25
C GLN A 9 -14.94 -8.01 -3.91
N SER A 10 -14.91 -7.62 -2.66
CA SER A 10 -15.40 -6.32 -2.22
C SER A 10 -14.66 -5.18 -2.94
N VAL A 11 -13.33 -5.30 -3.04
CA VAL A 11 -12.48 -4.32 -3.70
C VAL A 11 -12.85 -4.11 -5.16
N LEU A 12 -13.14 -5.19 -5.89
CA LEU A 12 -13.44 -5.11 -7.32
C LEU A 12 -14.72 -4.32 -7.62
N PHE A 13 -15.67 -4.28 -6.69
CA PHE A 13 -16.98 -3.70 -6.92
C PHE A 13 -17.27 -2.42 -6.14
N GLU A 14 -16.61 -2.22 -5.02
CA GLU A 14 -16.97 -1.16 -4.08
C GLU A 14 -15.97 -0.02 -3.98
N SER A 15 -14.72 -0.23 -4.42
CA SER A 15 -13.65 0.74 -4.21
C SER A 15 -13.07 1.22 -5.54
N GLN A 16 -13.05 2.54 -5.75
CA GLN A 16 -12.33 3.17 -6.84
C GLN A 16 -11.20 4.02 -6.26
N LEU A 17 -10.01 3.85 -6.82
CA LEU A 17 -8.89 4.68 -6.43
C LEU A 17 -9.01 6.06 -7.05
N PRO A 18 -8.72 7.12 -6.31
CA PRO A 18 -8.64 8.47 -6.88
C PRO A 18 -7.42 8.57 -7.81
N THR A 19 -7.38 9.64 -8.58
CA THR A 19 -6.20 9.95 -9.38
C THR A 19 -5.02 10.22 -8.45
N PRO A 20 -3.86 9.57 -8.66
CA PRO A 20 -2.72 9.78 -7.78
C PRO A 20 -2.05 11.13 -8.02
N LEU A 21 -1.43 11.63 -6.96
CA LEU A 21 -0.45 12.70 -7.07
C LEU A 21 0.89 12.07 -7.46
N GLU A 22 1.43 12.45 -8.61
CA GLU A 22 2.69 11.94 -9.11
C GLU A 22 3.86 12.68 -8.45
N LEU A 23 4.76 11.93 -7.82
CA LEU A 23 5.89 12.46 -7.08
C LEU A 23 7.25 12.06 -7.67
N GLY A 24 7.30 11.85 -8.99
CA GLY A 24 8.52 11.40 -9.66
C GLY A 24 8.65 9.88 -9.62
N ASP A 25 9.34 9.35 -8.63
CA ASP A 25 9.56 7.91 -8.45
C ASP A 25 8.52 7.24 -7.54
N ALA A 26 7.43 7.93 -7.27
CA ALA A 26 6.32 7.39 -6.47
C ALA A 26 5.00 8.04 -6.89
N ASP A 27 3.90 7.33 -6.62
CA ASP A 27 2.55 7.85 -6.75
C ASP A 27 1.89 7.88 -5.37
N PHE A 28 1.17 8.93 -5.07
CA PHE A 28 0.47 9.07 -3.79
C PHE A 28 -1.04 9.15 -4.01
N TYR A 29 -1.75 8.17 -3.49
CA TYR A 29 -3.21 8.13 -3.52
C TYR A 29 -3.76 8.63 -2.19
N THR A 30 -4.47 9.74 -2.21
CA THR A 30 -5.10 10.31 -1.02
C THR A 30 -6.57 9.92 -1.02
N LEU A 31 -6.97 9.11 -0.05
CA LEU A 31 -8.35 8.60 0.05
C LEU A 31 -9.23 9.48 0.93
N HIS A 32 -8.64 10.20 1.86
CA HIS A 32 -9.32 11.13 2.75
C HIS A 32 -8.45 12.36 2.95
N SER A 33 -8.97 13.53 2.70
CA SER A 33 -8.36 14.86 2.92
C SER A 33 -6.82 14.93 2.74
N ASP A 34 -6.18 15.96 3.22
CA ASP A 34 -4.76 16.28 2.95
C ASP A 34 -3.78 15.51 3.84
N CYS A 35 -3.83 14.17 3.83
CA CYS A 35 -3.00 13.37 4.73
C CYS A 35 -1.49 13.53 4.48
N PHE A 36 -1.09 13.94 3.29
CA PHE A 36 0.34 14.16 2.99
C PHE A 36 0.89 15.48 3.55
N LYS A 37 0.04 16.37 4.05
CA LYS A 37 0.44 17.66 4.61
C LYS A 37 0.60 17.65 6.12
N GLN A 38 0.48 16.50 6.76
CA GLN A 38 0.53 16.38 8.20
C GLN A 38 1.27 15.10 8.59
N PRO A 39 1.73 15.02 9.84
CA PRO A 39 2.31 13.76 10.33
C PRO A 39 1.36 12.60 10.14
N CYS A 40 1.89 11.41 9.89
CA CYS A 40 1.09 10.21 9.68
C CYS A 40 1.78 9.00 10.31
N VAL A 41 0.99 7.94 10.52
CA VAL A 41 1.52 6.61 10.83
C VAL A 41 1.66 5.87 9.52
N CYS A 42 2.83 5.28 9.26
CA CYS A 42 3.09 4.54 8.03
C CYS A 42 3.24 3.05 8.31
N VAL A 43 2.72 2.24 7.40
CA VAL A 43 3.01 0.80 7.34
C VAL A 43 3.62 0.48 6.00
N LEU A 44 4.69 -0.32 6.01
CA LEU A 44 5.39 -0.70 4.79
C LEU A 44 5.16 -2.17 4.50
N GLY A 45 4.93 -2.50 3.24
CA GLY A 45 4.78 -3.89 2.81
C GLY A 45 4.36 -4.01 1.35
N VAL A 46 4.42 -5.22 0.83
CA VAL A 46 3.90 -5.52 -0.50
C VAL A 46 2.38 -5.66 -0.46
N PHE A 47 1.85 -6.22 0.62
CA PHE A 47 0.42 -6.36 0.89
C PHE A 47 -0.34 -7.17 -0.16
N ASP A 48 0.28 -8.20 -0.74
CA ASP A 48 -0.41 -9.06 -1.68
C ASP A 48 -1.42 -9.95 -0.95
N GLY A 49 -2.70 -9.74 -1.26
CA GLY A 49 -3.80 -10.53 -0.70
C GLY A 49 -4.25 -10.14 0.69
N LEU A 50 -3.59 -9.23 1.38
CA LEU A 50 -3.92 -8.80 2.73
C LEU A 50 -4.23 -9.95 3.69
N HIS A 51 -3.31 -10.94 3.77
CA HIS A 51 -3.48 -12.07 4.68
C HIS A 51 -3.46 -11.61 6.16
N GLU A 52 -3.74 -12.54 7.08
CA GLU A 52 -3.93 -12.19 8.50
C GLU A 52 -2.77 -11.43 9.13
N GLY A 53 -1.52 -11.75 8.77
CA GLY A 53 -0.36 -11.01 9.24
C GLY A 53 -0.38 -9.54 8.84
N HIS A 54 -0.71 -9.26 7.58
CA HIS A 54 -0.85 -7.90 7.09
C HIS A 54 -2.00 -7.16 7.79
N GLN A 55 -3.13 -7.84 7.98
CA GLN A 55 -4.28 -7.25 8.67
C GLN A 55 -3.96 -6.94 10.13
N GLY A 56 -3.19 -7.80 10.80
CA GLY A 56 -2.75 -7.55 12.17
C GLY A 56 -1.87 -6.32 12.27
N LEU A 57 -0.91 -6.18 11.36
CA LEU A 57 -0.03 -5.02 11.31
C LEU A 57 -0.82 -3.73 11.04
N LEU A 58 -1.74 -3.77 10.08
CA LEU A 58 -2.59 -2.63 9.75
C LEU A 58 -3.50 -2.24 10.91
N ALA A 59 -4.03 -3.21 11.64
CA ALA A 59 -4.88 -2.97 12.80
C ALA A 59 -4.11 -2.25 13.92
N ILE A 60 -2.88 -2.67 14.21
CA ILE A 60 -2.03 -2.02 15.19
C ILE A 60 -1.72 -0.58 14.77
N ALA A 61 -1.34 -0.39 13.50
CA ALA A 61 -1.02 0.93 12.96
C ALA A 61 -2.25 1.86 12.98
N LYS A 62 -3.42 1.32 12.63
CA LYS A 62 -4.67 2.09 12.64
C LYS A 62 -5.01 2.57 14.05
N LYS A 63 -4.86 1.71 15.04
CA LYS A 63 -5.10 2.06 16.43
C LYS A 63 -4.15 3.16 16.91
N ASP A 64 -2.88 3.07 16.54
CA ASP A 64 -1.89 4.09 16.84
C ASP A 64 -2.20 5.42 16.15
N ALA A 65 -2.59 5.37 14.88
CA ALA A 65 -2.97 6.57 14.14
C ALA A 65 -4.20 7.24 14.74
N GLU A 66 -5.20 6.48 15.15
CA GLU A 66 -6.39 7.01 15.83
C GLU A 66 -6.05 7.65 17.17
N ALA A 67 -5.18 7.01 17.95
CA ALA A 67 -4.75 7.55 19.24
C ALA A 67 -3.97 8.86 19.09
N ARG A 68 -3.19 8.99 18.02
CA ARG A 68 -2.42 10.21 17.71
C ARG A 68 -3.23 11.23 16.92
N LYS A 69 -4.41 10.88 16.45
CA LYS A 69 -5.26 11.73 15.58
C LYS A 69 -4.54 12.15 14.31
N VAL A 70 -3.85 11.21 13.69
CA VAL A 70 -3.15 11.40 12.41
C VAL A 70 -3.61 10.34 11.41
N PRO A 71 -3.42 10.58 10.10
CA PRO A 71 -3.80 9.60 9.10
C PRO A 71 -2.88 8.36 9.09
N LEU A 72 -3.43 7.26 8.57
CA LEU A 72 -2.70 6.02 8.33
C LEU A 72 -2.35 5.95 6.84
N VAL A 73 -1.07 5.82 6.53
CA VAL A 73 -0.58 5.70 5.16
C VAL A 73 0.09 4.35 4.97
N ALA A 74 -0.35 3.61 3.96
CA ALA A 74 0.32 2.39 3.54
C ALA A 74 1.38 2.74 2.49
N VAL A 75 2.58 2.20 2.66
CA VAL A 75 3.69 2.38 1.70
C VAL A 75 3.94 1.02 1.04
N THR A 76 3.82 0.97 -0.27
CA THR A 76 4.02 -0.26 -1.04
C THR A 76 4.83 0.01 -2.30
N PHE A 77 5.01 -1.03 -3.13
CA PHE A 77 5.89 -0.99 -4.29
C PHE A 77 5.21 -1.64 -5.48
N LEU A 78 5.32 -1.00 -6.64
CA LEU A 78 4.89 -1.56 -7.93
C LEU A 78 5.96 -1.25 -8.99
N PRO A 79 6.39 -2.21 -9.82
CA PRO A 79 6.04 -3.65 -9.72
C PRO A 79 6.57 -4.29 -8.44
N ASP A 80 6.18 -5.56 -8.23
CA ASP A 80 6.62 -6.31 -7.06
C ASP A 80 8.15 -6.44 -7.07
N PRO A 81 8.83 -6.21 -5.91
CA PRO A 81 10.29 -6.35 -5.84
C PRO A 81 10.83 -7.70 -6.34
N VAL A 82 10.08 -8.79 -6.12
CA VAL A 82 10.49 -10.11 -6.60
C VAL A 82 10.54 -10.14 -8.12
N GLU A 83 9.62 -9.49 -8.82
CA GLU A 83 9.63 -9.43 -10.28
C GLU A 83 10.83 -8.68 -10.83
N VAL A 84 11.26 -7.62 -10.14
CA VAL A 84 12.37 -6.79 -10.58
C VAL A 84 13.72 -7.47 -10.31
N LEU A 85 13.86 -8.10 -9.15
CA LEU A 85 15.15 -8.62 -8.69
C LEU A 85 15.42 -10.06 -9.11
N PHE A 86 14.39 -10.87 -9.36
CA PHE A 86 14.53 -12.32 -9.55
C PHE A 86 13.81 -12.84 -10.79
N ASP A 87 13.83 -12.18 -11.89
CA ASP A 87 13.36 -12.65 -13.23
C ASP A 87 12.24 -13.69 -13.19
N GLY A 88 11.24 -13.49 -12.36
CA GLY A 88 10.12 -14.42 -12.23
C GLY A 88 8.87 -13.71 -11.79
N SER A 89 7.72 -14.13 -12.29
CA SER A 89 6.44 -13.61 -11.83
C SER A 89 5.98 -14.43 -10.64
N PRO A 90 5.93 -13.85 -9.43
CA PRO A 90 5.36 -14.56 -8.30
C PRO A 90 3.88 -14.82 -8.52
N GLN A 91 3.38 -15.91 -7.96
CA GLN A 91 1.94 -16.11 -7.89
C GLN A 91 1.35 -15.07 -6.96
N ARG A 92 0.48 -14.22 -7.49
CA ARG A 92 -0.18 -13.18 -6.72
C ARG A 92 -1.63 -13.49 -6.52
N LEU A 93 -2.13 -13.17 -5.34
CA LEU A 93 -3.56 -13.23 -5.05
C LEU A 93 -4.30 -12.06 -5.72
N LEU A 94 -3.66 -10.91 -5.84
CA LEU A 94 -4.25 -9.70 -6.41
C LEU A 94 -3.29 -9.04 -7.40
N SER A 95 -3.85 -8.41 -8.43
CA SER A 95 -3.09 -7.52 -9.31
C SER A 95 -2.60 -6.30 -8.52
N GLY A 96 -1.67 -5.52 -9.09
CA GLY A 96 -1.19 -4.32 -8.46
C GLY A 96 -2.30 -3.34 -8.10
N LYS A 97 -3.20 -3.06 -9.05
CA LYS A 97 -4.34 -2.16 -8.81
C LYS A 97 -5.29 -2.70 -7.75
N ASP A 98 -5.55 -4.00 -7.78
CA ASP A 98 -6.45 -4.62 -6.81
C ASP A 98 -5.86 -4.62 -5.40
N ARG A 99 -4.53 -4.72 -5.27
CA ARG A 99 -3.86 -4.55 -3.97
C ARG A 99 -4.11 -3.16 -3.39
N LEU A 100 -4.02 -2.13 -4.21
CA LEU A 100 -4.27 -0.76 -3.77
C LEU A 100 -5.73 -0.59 -3.36
N ARG A 101 -6.67 -1.15 -4.12
CA ARG A 101 -8.09 -1.12 -3.78
C ARG A 101 -8.37 -1.87 -2.48
N ALA A 102 -7.69 -2.99 -2.25
CA ALA A 102 -7.83 -3.75 -1.01
C ALA A 102 -7.37 -2.93 0.21
N LEU A 103 -6.26 -2.23 0.10
CA LEU A 103 -5.79 -1.33 1.14
C LEU A 103 -6.80 -0.20 1.41
N ALA A 104 -7.34 0.38 0.35
CA ALA A 104 -8.36 1.42 0.47
C ALA A 104 -9.61 0.90 1.15
N ALA A 105 -10.10 -0.27 0.73
CA ALA A 105 -11.29 -0.90 1.32
C ALA A 105 -11.05 -1.29 2.78
N TRP A 106 -9.83 -1.65 3.14
CA TRP A 106 -9.49 -1.96 4.53
C TRP A 106 -9.57 -0.73 5.42
N GLY A 107 -9.29 0.45 4.88
CA GLY A 107 -9.48 1.70 5.62
C GLY A 107 -8.23 2.53 5.86
N VAL A 108 -7.19 2.40 5.02
CA VAL A 108 -6.07 3.34 5.07
C VAL A 108 -6.51 4.70 4.51
N ASP A 109 -5.87 5.77 4.96
CA ASP A 109 -6.20 7.13 4.52
C ASP A 109 -5.43 7.54 3.27
N GLY A 110 -4.25 6.99 3.07
CA GLY A 110 -3.45 7.22 1.88
C GLY A 110 -2.57 6.03 1.55
N ILE A 111 -2.12 5.98 0.30
CA ILE A 111 -1.24 4.91 -0.19
C ILE A 111 -0.11 5.56 -0.98
N LEU A 112 1.12 5.37 -0.53
CA LEU A 112 2.32 5.77 -1.26
C LEU A 112 2.86 4.56 -2.00
N VAL A 113 2.91 4.65 -3.33
CA VAL A 113 3.38 3.57 -4.18
C VAL A 113 4.71 3.97 -4.81
N HIS A 114 5.80 3.35 -4.35
CA HIS A 114 7.09 3.55 -4.99
C HIS A 114 7.16 2.77 -6.31
N HIS A 115 7.70 3.41 -7.33
CA HIS A 115 8.02 2.74 -8.60
C HIS A 115 9.28 1.93 -8.37
N PHE A 116 9.14 0.63 -8.11
CA PHE A 116 10.26 -0.23 -7.75
C PHE A 116 11.07 -0.58 -9.00
N THR A 117 12.33 -0.16 -9.01
CA THR A 117 13.31 -0.41 -10.08
C THR A 117 14.59 -0.95 -9.46
N ARG A 118 15.51 -1.43 -10.30
CA ARG A 118 16.84 -1.84 -9.80
C ARG A 118 17.59 -0.66 -9.22
N GLU A 119 17.44 0.52 -9.79
CA GLU A 119 18.02 1.76 -9.27
C GLU A 119 17.46 2.11 -7.90
N PHE A 120 16.16 1.98 -7.71
CA PHE A 120 15.53 2.20 -6.41
C PHE A 120 16.04 1.20 -5.38
N ALA A 121 16.16 -0.08 -5.75
CA ALA A 121 16.67 -1.14 -4.87
C ALA A 121 18.13 -0.91 -4.45
N ALA A 122 18.89 -0.17 -5.24
CA ALA A 122 20.30 0.14 -4.96
C ALA A 122 20.49 1.34 -4.04
N LEU A 123 19.41 2.06 -3.69
CA LEU A 123 19.50 3.20 -2.76
C LEU A 123 19.91 2.73 -1.36
N SER A 124 20.80 3.48 -0.71
CA SER A 124 21.09 3.28 0.70
C SER A 124 19.93 3.80 1.57
N GLY A 125 19.91 3.44 2.84
CA GLY A 125 18.90 3.98 3.76
C GLY A 125 18.91 5.49 3.82
N THR A 126 20.10 6.10 3.80
CA THR A 126 20.25 7.57 3.81
C THR A 126 19.71 8.20 2.52
N GLN A 127 19.95 7.57 1.37
CA GLN A 127 19.45 8.07 0.08
C GLN A 127 17.92 7.94 -0.04
N TYR A 128 17.36 6.90 0.57
CA TYR A 128 15.90 6.71 0.56
C TYR A 128 15.19 7.75 1.43
N VAL A 129 15.71 8.01 2.60
CA VAL A 129 15.15 9.00 3.50
C VAL A 129 15.50 10.40 3.03
#